data_b1bff7589987968f7f194d0c37280067
#
_entry.id   b1bff7589987968f7f194d0c37280067
#
_cell.length_a   1.000
_cell.length_b   1.000
_cell.length_c   1.000
_cell.angle_alpha   90.00
_cell.angle_beta   90.00
_cell.angle_gamma   90.00
#
_symmetry.space_group_name_H-M   'P 1'
#
loop_
_entity.id
_entity.type
_entity.pdbx_description
1 polymer ?
#
loop_
_entity_poly.entity_id
_entity_poly.type
_entity_poly.pdbx_seq_one_letter_code
_entity_poly.pdbx_strand_id
1 'polypeptide(L)'
;MQHISSLARKLGEPSKSVDMTQGGICRTILAFALPIMIGNLFQQLYNMVDTAVVGRGVGPEALAAVGAASPVTQLLLGLLIGMTSGMSVVIARYFGAGDEARMKRAIATGALLIGAIGIAVTVAGALLCRALFEFIHTPEDILDGAVEYAAILFLGAVATAAYNYEANVMRAFGNSAVPLLFLIVASLLNVGLDLLFVFPLGWGVAGAAIATVLSQLISAILCLAYMARRVPQVRLARSDWKWDGALAAEHLRTGVPMAFFSSLLAISFLILQSALNSLGSADVAAYTAASKMDTLVYQVMAAFGTAVSTFAAQNYGSGSIGRIREGVRRCTGITVAVCAGLTAFAQLFGRFFMLLFVGPEDAGILASGMMYMRTTSVLYVVLGFNYVIRFALIGVGKSAIPMLVGLSEIATRAAVTYLLVYRIGFAGMAFASPACWVTSTILCGLCYAPMMRSAEDRLRAAPAASAWPGFREVIALWKGWSL
;
A
#
# COMPACT_ATOMS: atom_id res chain seq x y z
N MET A 1 14.37 15.00 -27.67
CA MET A 1 15.42 15.66 -26.86
C MET A 1 14.90 16.83 -26.03
N GLN A 2 14.02 17.72 -26.52
CA GLN A 2 13.49 18.85 -25.73
C GLN A 2 12.67 18.43 -24.48
N HIS A 3 11.93 17.32 -24.53
CA HIS A 3 11.20 16.81 -23.36
C HIS A 3 12.12 16.26 -22.26
N ILE A 4 13.21 15.62 -22.62
CA ILE A 4 14.20 15.10 -21.66
C ILE A 4 14.94 16.26 -21.00
N SER A 5 15.28 17.33 -21.76
CA SER A 5 15.92 18.53 -21.21
C SER A 5 14.98 19.34 -20.30
N SER A 6 13.67 19.35 -20.56
CA SER A 6 12.69 19.99 -19.68
C SER A 6 12.46 19.21 -18.37
N LEU A 7 12.51 17.88 -18.45
CA LEU A 7 12.49 17.02 -17.27
C LEU A 7 13.76 17.20 -16.42
N ALA A 8 14.93 17.22 -17.07
CA ALA A 8 16.22 17.48 -16.41
C ALA A 8 16.28 18.88 -15.76
N ARG A 9 15.63 19.89 -16.39
CA ARG A 9 15.53 21.23 -15.83
C ARG A 9 14.60 21.27 -14.60
N LYS A 10 13.46 20.56 -14.64
CA LYS A 10 12.56 20.40 -13.49
C LYS A 10 13.21 19.60 -12.34
N LEU A 11 14.10 18.66 -12.64
CA LEU A 11 14.93 17.96 -11.67
C LEU A 11 16.00 18.86 -11.05
N GLY A 12 16.39 19.93 -11.74
CA GLY A 12 17.34 20.95 -11.27
C GLY A 12 16.75 21.95 -10.29
N GLU A 13 15.42 22.12 -10.24
CA GLU A 13 14.78 23.01 -9.28
C GLU A 13 14.67 22.36 -7.90
N PRO A 14 14.83 23.13 -6.78
CA PRO A 14 14.63 22.59 -5.45
C PRO A 14 13.20 22.03 -5.36
N SER A 15 13.10 20.78 -4.90
CA SER A 15 11.82 20.11 -4.71
C SER A 15 10.95 20.94 -3.76
N LYS A 16 9.88 21.54 -4.28
CA LYS A 16 8.91 22.25 -3.45
C LYS A 16 8.13 21.22 -2.63
N SER A 17 8.46 21.11 -1.34
CA SER A 17 7.59 20.46 -0.37
C SER A 17 6.28 21.26 -0.32
N VAL A 18 5.14 20.58 -0.41
CA VAL A 18 3.84 21.21 -0.26
C VAL A 18 3.48 21.18 1.22
N ASP A 19 3.55 22.33 1.86
CA ASP A 19 3.02 22.48 3.22
C ASP A 19 1.49 22.31 3.18
N MET A 20 1.00 21.17 3.68
CA MET A 20 -0.42 20.84 3.69
C MET A 20 -1.20 21.56 4.80
N THR A 21 -0.51 22.28 5.69
CA THR A 21 -1.14 23.07 6.73
C THR A 21 -1.73 24.37 6.19
N GLN A 22 -1.34 24.76 4.96
CA GLN A 22 -1.74 26.02 4.33
C GLN A 22 -2.46 25.79 2.99
N GLY A 23 -3.03 26.86 2.44
CA GLY A 23 -3.64 26.85 1.11
C GLY A 23 -4.97 26.12 0.99
N GLY A 24 -5.44 25.95 -0.25
CA GLY A 24 -6.73 25.33 -0.56
C GLY A 24 -6.72 23.83 -0.42
N ILE A 25 -7.54 23.25 0.45
CA ILE A 25 -7.58 21.84 0.85
C ILE A 25 -7.72 20.89 -0.35
N CYS A 26 -8.73 21.12 -1.21
CA CYS A 26 -8.97 20.24 -2.36
C CYS A 26 -7.78 20.23 -3.32
N ARG A 27 -7.21 21.41 -3.63
CA ARG A 27 -6.05 21.53 -4.51
C ARG A 27 -4.84 20.79 -3.95
N THR A 28 -4.60 20.94 -2.65
CA THR A 28 -3.49 20.30 -1.96
C THR A 28 -3.61 18.78 -1.98
N ILE A 29 -4.80 18.24 -1.63
CA ILE A 29 -5.05 16.79 -1.62
C ILE A 29 -4.95 16.22 -3.04
N LEU A 30 -5.56 16.85 -4.05
CA LEU A 30 -5.52 16.37 -5.44
C LEU A 30 -4.11 16.43 -6.02
N ALA A 31 -3.38 17.54 -5.82
CA ALA A 31 -2.01 17.70 -6.32
C ALA A 31 -1.06 16.66 -5.72
N PHE A 32 -1.33 16.20 -4.50
CA PHE A 32 -0.55 15.17 -3.83
C PHE A 32 -1.00 13.74 -4.20
N ALA A 33 -2.32 13.50 -4.30
CA ALA A 33 -2.86 12.18 -4.62
C ALA A 33 -2.58 11.78 -6.07
N LEU A 34 -2.63 12.72 -7.03
CA LEU A 34 -2.51 12.42 -8.46
C LEU A 34 -1.16 11.76 -8.82
N PRO A 35 0.02 12.24 -8.38
CA PRO A 35 1.27 11.55 -8.63
C PRO A 35 1.32 10.14 -8.01
N ILE A 36 0.76 9.96 -6.80
CA ILE A 36 0.69 8.63 -6.16
C ILE A 36 -0.18 7.68 -6.98
N MET A 37 -1.34 8.15 -7.43
CA MET A 37 -2.24 7.36 -8.28
C MET A 37 -1.57 6.92 -9.58
N ILE A 38 -0.90 7.85 -10.27
CA ILE A 38 -0.12 7.54 -11.47
C ILE A 38 0.98 6.50 -11.15
N GLY A 39 1.70 6.69 -10.04
CA GLY A 39 2.74 5.74 -9.60
C GLY A 39 2.19 4.35 -9.34
N ASN A 40 1.07 4.24 -8.64
CA ASN A 40 0.41 2.96 -8.37
C ASN A 40 -0.03 2.26 -9.67
N LEU A 41 -0.56 3.00 -10.64
CA LEU A 41 -0.94 2.45 -11.95
C LEU A 41 0.29 1.99 -12.75
N PHE A 42 1.38 2.77 -12.75
CA PHE A 42 2.65 2.35 -13.36
C PHE A 42 3.21 1.09 -12.70
N GLN A 43 3.11 0.97 -11.38
CA GLN A 43 3.54 -0.23 -10.66
C GLN A 43 2.75 -1.47 -11.08
N GLN A 44 1.45 -1.35 -11.31
CA GLN A 44 0.65 -2.45 -11.82
C GLN A 44 1.04 -2.85 -13.24
N LEU A 45 1.32 -1.87 -14.10
CA LEU A 45 1.76 -2.14 -15.47
C LEU A 45 3.10 -2.87 -15.49
N TYR A 46 4.07 -2.44 -14.69
CA TYR A 46 5.37 -3.12 -14.68
C TYR A 46 5.26 -4.54 -14.10
N ASN A 47 4.46 -4.79 -13.06
CA ASN A 47 4.22 -6.14 -12.54
C ASN A 47 3.64 -7.08 -13.62
N MET A 48 2.77 -6.54 -14.49
CA MET A 48 2.24 -7.31 -15.61
C MET A 48 3.32 -7.63 -16.66
N VAL A 49 4.21 -6.67 -16.94
CA VAL A 49 5.32 -6.86 -17.88
C VAL A 49 6.32 -7.88 -17.34
N ASP A 50 6.72 -7.78 -16.08
CA ASP A 50 7.60 -8.73 -15.40
C ASP A 50 7.05 -10.17 -15.48
N THR A 51 5.77 -10.35 -15.12
CA THR A 51 5.08 -11.64 -15.24
C THR A 51 5.08 -12.17 -16.70
N ALA A 52 4.87 -11.28 -17.67
CA ALA A 52 4.86 -11.66 -19.09
C ALA A 52 6.27 -12.03 -19.60
N VAL A 53 7.30 -11.34 -19.13
CA VAL A 53 8.70 -11.65 -19.46
C VAL A 53 9.08 -13.03 -18.94
N VAL A 54 8.76 -13.34 -17.68
CA VAL A 54 9.02 -14.66 -17.10
C VAL A 54 8.25 -15.75 -17.84
N GLY A 55 6.94 -15.56 -18.07
CA GLY A 55 6.09 -16.57 -18.73
C GLY A 55 6.49 -16.86 -20.16
N ARG A 56 6.91 -15.84 -20.94
CA ARG A 56 7.34 -16.02 -22.35
C ARG A 56 8.82 -16.36 -22.49
N GLY A 57 9.66 -15.86 -21.59
CA GLY A 57 11.11 -16.02 -21.69
C GLY A 57 11.65 -17.29 -21.04
N VAL A 58 10.99 -17.77 -19.97
CA VAL A 58 11.45 -18.96 -19.23
C VAL A 58 10.50 -20.13 -19.42
N GLY A 59 9.19 -19.89 -19.41
CA GLY A 59 8.18 -20.91 -19.66
C GLY A 59 7.11 -21.02 -18.56
N PRO A 60 6.14 -21.94 -18.74
CA PRO A 60 4.98 -22.04 -17.85
C PRO A 60 5.34 -22.50 -16.41
N GLU A 61 6.35 -23.36 -16.24
CA GLU A 61 6.82 -23.81 -14.93
C GLU A 61 7.39 -22.65 -14.11
N ALA A 62 8.20 -21.78 -14.75
CA ALA A 62 8.74 -20.58 -14.13
C ALA A 62 7.64 -19.58 -13.74
N LEU A 63 6.63 -19.43 -14.60
CA LEU A 63 5.46 -18.60 -14.30
C LEU A 63 4.68 -19.16 -13.09
N ALA A 64 4.52 -20.48 -13.00
CA ALA A 64 3.90 -21.14 -11.87
C ALA A 64 4.72 -20.97 -10.58
N ALA A 65 6.07 -21.07 -10.66
CA ALA A 65 6.96 -20.84 -9.53
C ALA A 65 6.86 -19.40 -8.98
N VAL A 66 6.90 -18.39 -9.85
CA VAL A 66 6.70 -16.97 -9.46
C VAL A 66 5.31 -16.75 -8.89
N GLY A 67 4.29 -17.38 -9.48
CA GLY A 67 2.92 -17.35 -8.99
C GLY A 67 2.79 -17.92 -7.57
N ALA A 68 3.41 -19.07 -7.31
CA ALA A 68 3.44 -19.69 -5.97
C ALA A 68 4.24 -18.87 -4.96
N ALA A 69 5.29 -18.17 -5.39
CA ALA A 69 6.10 -17.30 -4.55
C ALA A 69 5.38 -15.99 -4.15
N SER A 70 4.45 -15.50 -4.98
CA SER A 70 3.81 -14.19 -4.80
C SER A 70 3.13 -13.98 -3.44
N PRO A 71 2.32 -14.92 -2.88
CA PRO A 71 1.68 -14.70 -1.57
C PRO A 71 2.70 -14.59 -0.44
N VAL A 72 3.76 -15.39 -0.46
CA VAL A 72 4.82 -15.40 0.57
C VAL A 72 5.63 -14.12 0.52
N THR A 73 6.03 -13.69 -0.66
CA THR A 73 6.77 -12.43 -0.85
C THR A 73 5.92 -11.22 -0.51
N GLN A 74 4.64 -11.20 -0.90
CA GLN A 74 3.69 -10.14 -0.55
C GLN A 74 3.48 -10.04 0.96
N LEU A 75 3.41 -11.15 1.67
CA LEU A 75 3.25 -11.15 3.13
C LEU A 75 4.44 -10.43 3.80
N LEU A 76 5.67 -10.80 3.45
CA LEU A 76 6.88 -10.29 4.10
C LEU A 76 7.26 -8.87 3.61
N LEU A 77 7.21 -8.63 2.30
CA LEU A 77 7.46 -7.28 1.77
C LEU A 77 6.33 -6.31 2.13
N GLY A 78 5.09 -6.80 2.22
CA GLY A 78 3.94 -6.03 2.71
C GLY A 78 4.11 -5.54 4.14
N LEU A 79 4.78 -6.32 5.01
CA LEU A 79 5.17 -5.86 6.35
C LEU A 79 6.08 -4.64 6.29
N LEU A 80 7.11 -4.65 5.43
CA LEU A 80 8.03 -3.53 5.26
C LEU A 80 7.33 -2.28 4.70
N ILE A 81 6.47 -2.46 3.71
CA ILE A 81 5.69 -1.36 3.10
C ILE A 81 4.73 -0.74 4.13
N GLY A 82 3.99 -1.57 4.87
CA GLY A 82 3.09 -1.12 5.92
C GLY A 82 3.85 -0.40 7.04
N MET A 83 4.99 -0.96 7.47
CA MET A 83 5.85 -0.38 8.50
C MET A 83 6.33 1.01 8.11
N THR A 84 6.93 1.17 6.92
CA THR A 84 7.43 2.47 6.44
C THR A 84 6.31 3.50 6.24
N SER A 85 5.12 3.06 5.80
CA SER A 85 3.95 3.92 5.69
C SER A 85 3.50 4.45 7.05
N GLY A 86 3.45 3.60 8.08
CA GLY A 86 3.12 4.04 9.44
C GLY A 86 4.18 4.98 10.04
N MET A 87 5.47 4.71 9.78
CA MET A 87 6.58 5.56 10.24
C MET A 87 6.53 6.97 9.64
N SER A 88 6.09 7.11 8.40
CA SER A 88 5.97 8.43 7.74
C SER A 88 4.99 9.38 8.44
N VAL A 89 4.00 8.86 9.13
CA VAL A 89 3.02 9.66 9.91
C VAL A 89 3.72 10.41 11.05
N VAL A 90 4.69 9.79 11.72
CA VAL A 90 5.50 10.43 12.77
C VAL A 90 6.29 11.60 12.21
N ILE A 91 6.95 11.39 11.07
CA ILE A 91 7.75 12.41 10.39
C ILE A 91 6.85 13.57 9.92
N ALA A 92 5.71 13.25 9.28
CA ALA A 92 4.75 14.25 8.80
C ALA A 92 4.19 15.12 9.94
N ARG A 93 3.99 14.54 11.13
CA ARG A 93 3.54 15.27 12.31
C ARG A 93 4.58 16.26 12.79
N TYR A 94 5.86 15.86 12.93
CA TYR A 94 6.92 16.78 13.34
C TYR A 94 7.18 17.87 12.27
N PHE A 95 7.06 17.52 11.00
CA PHE A 95 7.10 18.50 9.91
C PHE A 95 5.98 19.55 10.05
N GLY A 96 4.73 19.10 10.27
CA GLY A 96 3.59 19.99 10.46
C GLY A 96 3.66 20.83 11.75
N ALA A 97 4.35 20.34 12.79
CA ALA A 97 4.62 21.08 14.02
C ALA A 97 5.74 22.11 13.88
N GLY A 98 6.51 22.10 12.78
CA GLY A 98 7.69 22.95 12.60
C GLY A 98 8.86 22.55 13.50
N ASP A 99 8.82 21.37 14.15
CA ASP A 99 9.90 20.87 15.01
C ASP A 99 10.97 20.15 14.17
N GLU A 100 11.82 20.95 13.52
CA GLU A 100 12.87 20.44 12.63
C GLU A 100 13.86 19.52 13.36
N ALA A 101 14.19 19.81 14.61
CA ALA A 101 15.15 19.02 15.37
C ALA A 101 14.62 17.61 15.68
N ARG A 102 13.36 17.49 16.13
CA ARG A 102 12.74 16.19 16.35
C ARG A 102 12.45 15.47 15.03
N MET A 103 12.06 16.19 13.99
CA MET A 103 11.84 15.63 12.67
C MET A 103 13.09 14.96 12.12
N LYS A 104 14.27 15.62 12.18
CA LYS A 104 15.55 15.06 11.73
C LYS A 104 15.92 13.80 12.52
N ARG A 105 15.78 13.86 13.86
CA ARG A 105 16.01 12.67 14.70
C ARG A 105 15.03 11.55 14.42
N ALA A 106 13.75 11.85 14.13
CA ALA A 106 12.77 10.85 13.75
C ALA A 106 13.15 10.18 12.41
N ILE A 107 13.63 10.95 11.42
CA ILE A 107 14.13 10.40 10.16
C ILE A 107 15.33 9.47 10.40
N ALA A 108 16.32 9.89 11.19
CA ALA A 108 17.49 9.07 11.47
C ALA A 108 17.14 7.79 12.25
N THR A 109 16.34 7.91 13.33
CA THR A 109 15.90 6.76 14.14
C THR A 109 15.06 5.80 13.28
N GLY A 110 14.18 6.34 12.43
CA GLY A 110 13.38 5.54 11.52
C GLY A 110 14.23 4.80 10.48
N ALA A 111 15.27 5.44 9.92
CA ALA A 111 16.20 4.79 8.99
C ALA A 111 16.96 3.64 9.65
N LEU A 112 17.47 3.83 10.89
CA LEU A 112 18.12 2.76 11.65
C LEU A 112 17.15 1.60 11.94
N LEU A 113 15.93 1.93 12.35
CA LEU A 113 14.92 0.93 12.70
C LEU A 113 14.50 0.10 11.47
N ILE A 114 14.21 0.75 10.34
CA ILE A 114 13.80 0.02 9.13
C ILE A 114 14.95 -0.75 8.51
N GLY A 115 16.19 -0.26 8.63
CA GLY A 115 17.40 -0.99 8.26
C GLY A 115 17.54 -2.28 9.07
N ALA A 116 17.39 -2.21 10.40
CA ALA A 116 17.43 -3.38 11.28
C ALA A 116 16.32 -4.39 10.96
N ILE A 117 15.09 -3.90 10.73
CA ILE A 117 13.95 -4.76 10.33
C ILE A 117 14.20 -5.38 8.96
N GLY A 118 14.72 -4.63 7.99
CA GLY A 118 15.07 -5.13 6.66
C GLY A 118 16.11 -6.25 6.73
N ILE A 119 17.14 -6.08 7.56
CA ILE A 119 18.14 -7.13 7.82
C ILE A 119 17.48 -8.37 8.46
N ALA A 120 16.61 -8.17 9.45
CA ALA A 120 15.91 -9.28 10.08
C ALA A 120 15.02 -10.05 9.09
N VAL A 121 14.32 -9.35 8.18
CA VAL A 121 13.52 -9.97 7.11
C VAL A 121 14.43 -10.70 6.11
N THR A 122 15.57 -10.13 5.75
CA THR A 122 16.57 -10.78 4.88
C THR A 122 17.07 -12.09 5.51
N VAL A 123 17.48 -12.05 6.77
CA VAL A 123 17.99 -13.24 7.48
C VAL A 123 16.89 -14.28 7.65
N ALA A 124 15.71 -13.88 8.11
CA ALA A 124 14.57 -14.79 8.26
C ALA A 124 14.15 -15.42 6.91
N GLY A 125 14.11 -14.60 5.84
CA GLY A 125 13.82 -15.09 4.50
C GLY A 125 14.86 -16.08 3.99
N ALA A 126 16.14 -15.79 4.17
CA ALA A 126 17.22 -16.69 3.77
C ALA A 126 17.18 -18.05 4.51
N LEU A 127 16.84 -18.03 5.80
CA LEU A 127 16.82 -19.25 6.62
C LEU A 127 15.52 -20.06 6.50
N LEU A 128 14.37 -19.39 6.35
CA LEU A 128 13.05 -20.01 6.46
C LEU A 128 12.34 -20.19 5.10
N CYS A 129 12.89 -19.63 4.01
CA CYS A 129 12.21 -19.58 2.72
C CYS A 129 11.78 -20.98 2.27
N ARG A 130 12.69 -21.95 2.21
CA ARG A 130 12.38 -23.33 1.78
C ARG A 130 11.34 -24.00 2.68
N ALA A 131 11.54 -23.91 4.00
CA ALA A 131 10.61 -24.49 4.99
C ALA A 131 9.19 -23.89 4.87
N LEU A 132 9.08 -22.60 4.53
CA LEU A 132 7.78 -21.97 4.28
C LEU A 132 7.06 -22.56 3.07
N PHE A 133 7.79 -22.77 1.95
CA PHE A 133 7.22 -23.35 0.72
C PHE A 133 6.83 -24.81 0.90
N GLU A 134 7.65 -25.59 1.62
CA GLU A 134 7.33 -26.97 2.00
C GLU A 134 6.10 -27.03 2.91
N PHE A 135 6.01 -26.12 3.90
CA PHE A 135 4.87 -26.02 4.81
C PHE A 135 3.54 -25.72 4.11
N ILE A 136 3.56 -24.87 3.07
CA ILE A 136 2.35 -24.57 2.27
C ILE A 136 2.10 -25.60 1.16
N HIS A 137 2.84 -26.73 1.16
CA HIS A 137 2.71 -27.84 0.20
C HIS A 137 2.85 -27.38 -1.26
N THR A 138 3.88 -26.57 -1.54
CA THR A 138 4.22 -26.19 -2.94
C THR A 138 4.60 -27.45 -3.71
N PRO A 139 4.06 -27.68 -4.93
CA PRO A 139 4.41 -28.84 -5.76
C PRO A 139 5.91 -28.94 -6.02
N GLU A 140 6.46 -30.17 -6.02
CA GLU A 140 7.91 -30.42 -6.12
C GLU A 140 8.52 -29.89 -7.42
N ASP A 141 7.78 -29.92 -8.53
CA ASP A 141 8.19 -29.47 -9.86
C ASP A 141 8.47 -27.95 -9.93
N ILE A 142 7.84 -27.14 -9.09
CA ILE A 142 8.01 -25.68 -9.05
C ILE A 142 8.66 -25.19 -7.76
N LEU A 143 8.89 -26.06 -6.78
CA LEU A 143 9.39 -25.70 -5.45
C LEU A 143 10.73 -24.98 -5.51
N ASP A 144 11.70 -25.54 -6.22
CA ASP A 144 13.06 -24.97 -6.29
C ASP A 144 13.04 -23.58 -6.96
N GLY A 145 12.27 -23.40 -8.03
CA GLY A 145 12.11 -22.11 -8.70
C GLY A 145 11.41 -21.08 -7.82
N ALA A 146 10.39 -21.48 -7.03
CA ALA A 146 9.68 -20.59 -6.10
C ALA A 146 10.59 -20.17 -4.93
N VAL A 147 11.38 -21.09 -4.39
CA VAL A 147 12.37 -20.81 -3.34
C VAL A 147 13.47 -19.90 -3.86
N GLU A 148 14.04 -20.15 -5.05
CA GLU A 148 15.07 -19.32 -5.65
C GLU A 148 14.60 -17.88 -5.86
N TYR A 149 13.41 -17.70 -6.46
CA TYR A 149 12.81 -16.39 -6.69
C TYR A 149 12.60 -15.63 -5.39
N ALA A 150 11.94 -16.25 -4.42
CA ALA A 150 11.62 -15.62 -3.15
C ALA A 150 12.87 -15.32 -2.31
N ALA A 151 13.86 -16.24 -2.27
CA ALA A 151 15.10 -16.04 -1.53
C ALA A 151 15.88 -14.83 -2.07
N ILE A 152 15.97 -14.63 -3.38
CA ILE A 152 16.61 -13.46 -3.98
C ILE A 152 15.86 -12.18 -3.61
N LEU A 153 14.53 -12.17 -3.62
CA LEU A 153 13.75 -11.01 -3.20
C LEU A 153 13.95 -10.70 -1.70
N PHE A 154 14.07 -11.72 -0.85
CA PHE A 154 14.35 -11.52 0.57
C PHE A 154 15.77 -11.00 0.82
N LEU A 155 16.77 -11.46 0.05
CA LEU A 155 18.10 -10.87 0.08
C LEU A 155 18.07 -9.38 -0.29
N GLY A 156 17.17 -8.98 -1.18
CA GLY A 156 16.91 -7.60 -1.55
C GLY A 156 15.98 -6.82 -0.61
N ALA A 157 15.48 -7.41 0.48
CA ALA A 157 14.49 -6.76 1.35
C ALA A 157 14.99 -5.44 1.96
N VAL A 158 16.28 -5.32 2.25
CA VAL A 158 16.89 -4.06 2.72
C VAL A 158 16.77 -2.96 1.66
N ALA A 159 17.02 -3.26 0.38
CA ALA A 159 16.90 -2.28 -0.70
C ALA A 159 15.44 -1.83 -0.88
N THR A 160 14.50 -2.77 -0.85
CA THR A 160 13.07 -2.49 -0.91
C THR A 160 12.62 -1.64 0.29
N ALA A 161 13.09 -1.97 1.50
CA ALA A 161 12.80 -1.21 2.71
C ALA A 161 13.34 0.23 2.64
N ALA A 162 14.59 0.41 2.18
CA ALA A 162 15.23 1.70 2.01
C ALA A 162 14.46 2.57 1.03
N TYR A 163 14.18 2.08 -0.18
CA TYR A 163 13.42 2.83 -1.18
C TYR A 163 12.03 3.24 -0.68
N ASN A 164 11.28 2.30 -0.08
CA ASN A 164 9.95 2.61 0.45
C ASN A 164 10.01 3.61 1.61
N TYR A 165 11.03 3.53 2.47
CA TYR A 165 11.23 4.48 3.54
C TYR A 165 11.51 5.88 3.01
N GLU A 166 12.46 6.03 2.10
CA GLU A 166 12.81 7.30 1.44
C GLU A 166 11.60 7.92 0.73
N ALA A 167 10.86 7.12 -0.05
CA ALA A 167 9.64 7.56 -0.72
C ALA A 167 8.60 8.06 0.29
N ASN A 168 8.45 7.37 1.44
CA ASN A 168 7.52 7.77 2.50
C ASN A 168 8.00 9.00 3.27
N VAL A 169 9.32 9.19 3.47
CA VAL A 169 9.89 10.44 4.02
C VAL A 169 9.58 11.62 3.10
N MET A 170 9.75 11.47 1.80
CA MET A 170 9.40 12.53 0.83
C MET A 170 7.89 12.85 0.85
N ARG A 171 7.05 11.83 0.94
CA ARG A 171 5.59 12.00 1.09
C ARG A 171 5.24 12.72 2.39
N ALA A 172 5.94 12.45 3.49
CA ALA A 172 5.73 13.15 4.77
C ALA A 172 5.93 14.66 4.67
N PHE A 173 6.79 15.12 3.77
CA PHE A 173 7.00 16.55 3.43
C PHE A 173 5.99 17.08 2.40
N GLY A 174 4.99 16.32 2.01
CA GLY A 174 4.03 16.71 0.99
C GLY A 174 4.56 16.60 -0.44
N ASN A 175 5.68 15.90 -0.68
CA ASN A 175 6.22 15.68 -2.01
C ASN A 175 5.96 14.25 -2.49
N SER A 176 4.99 14.10 -3.39
CA SER A 176 4.67 12.83 -4.04
C SER A 176 5.25 12.69 -5.46
N ALA A 177 5.71 13.79 -6.04
CA ALA A 177 6.22 13.80 -7.41
C ALA A 177 7.62 13.17 -7.53
N VAL A 178 8.49 13.38 -6.54
CA VAL A 178 9.83 12.79 -6.53
C VAL A 178 9.79 11.27 -6.36
N PRO A 179 9.03 10.69 -5.39
CA PRO A 179 8.82 9.24 -5.34
C PRO A 179 8.26 8.64 -6.63
N LEU A 180 7.31 9.32 -7.29
CA LEU A 180 6.79 8.87 -8.59
C LEU A 180 7.91 8.80 -9.64
N LEU A 181 8.78 9.82 -9.72
CA LEU A 181 9.87 9.83 -10.67
C LEU A 181 10.80 8.63 -10.49
N PHE A 182 11.23 8.36 -9.23
CA PHE A 182 12.11 7.23 -8.95
C PHE A 182 11.40 5.88 -9.12
N LEU A 183 10.09 5.81 -8.91
CA LEU A 183 9.30 4.63 -9.25
C LEU A 183 9.30 4.36 -10.77
N ILE A 184 9.13 5.40 -11.60
CA ILE A 184 9.21 5.26 -13.06
C ILE A 184 10.62 4.80 -13.47
N VAL A 185 11.67 5.39 -12.90
CA VAL A 185 13.06 4.96 -13.15
C VAL A 185 13.25 3.50 -12.75
N ALA A 186 12.80 3.10 -11.55
CA ALA A 186 12.85 1.71 -11.08
C ALA A 186 12.16 0.76 -12.06
N SER A 187 10.94 1.11 -12.49
CA SER A 187 10.14 0.28 -13.38
C SER A 187 10.79 0.11 -14.76
N LEU A 188 11.33 1.19 -15.33
CA LEU A 188 12.05 1.11 -16.62
C LEU A 188 13.34 0.31 -16.51
N LEU A 189 14.10 0.49 -15.43
CA LEU A 189 15.30 -0.31 -15.16
C LEU A 189 14.95 -1.79 -14.97
N ASN A 190 13.90 -2.08 -14.20
CA ASN A 190 13.45 -3.46 -13.98
C ASN A 190 13.11 -4.14 -15.30
N VAL A 191 12.23 -3.55 -16.14
CA VAL A 191 11.87 -4.11 -17.44
C VAL A 191 13.11 -4.30 -18.34
N GLY A 192 14.03 -3.34 -18.35
CA GLY A 192 15.28 -3.45 -19.14
C GLY A 192 16.18 -4.58 -18.63
N LEU A 193 16.32 -4.73 -17.32
CA LEU A 193 17.10 -5.79 -16.69
C LEU A 193 16.44 -7.16 -16.84
N ASP A 194 15.10 -7.26 -16.73
CA ASP A 194 14.34 -8.48 -16.97
C ASP A 194 14.59 -9.00 -18.38
N LEU A 195 14.45 -8.11 -19.39
CA LEU A 195 14.73 -8.47 -20.78
C LEU A 195 16.18 -8.92 -21.00
N LEU A 196 17.14 -8.29 -20.30
CA LEU A 196 18.56 -8.62 -20.39
C LEU A 196 18.88 -9.95 -19.69
N PHE A 197 18.36 -10.17 -18.48
CA PHE A 197 18.75 -11.34 -17.69
C PHE A 197 18.00 -12.59 -18.11
N VAL A 198 16.74 -12.45 -18.54
CA VAL A 198 15.92 -13.59 -18.93
C VAL A 198 16.23 -14.07 -20.33
N PHE A 199 16.32 -13.18 -21.34
CA PHE A 199 16.50 -13.63 -22.75
C PHE A 199 17.96 -13.89 -23.13
N PRO A 200 18.90 -12.90 -23.19
CA PRO A 200 20.25 -13.18 -23.68
C PRO A 200 21.13 -13.89 -22.66
N LEU A 201 20.92 -13.66 -21.33
CA LEU A 201 21.74 -14.31 -20.32
C LEU A 201 21.15 -15.64 -19.83
N GLY A 202 19.87 -15.91 -20.09
CA GLY A 202 19.23 -17.17 -19.74
C GLY A 202 19.17 -17.49 -18.25
N TRP A 203 19.15 -16.44 -17.37
CA TRP A 203 19.16 -16.63 -15.91
C TRP A 203 17.80 -17.06 -15.36
N GLY A 204 16.81 -17.28 -16.21
CA GLY A 204 15.51 -17.81 -15.80
C GLY A 204 14.80 -16.98 -14.76
N VAL A 205 14.21 -17.65 -13.77
CA VAL A 205 13.46 -17.05 -12.66
C VAL A 205 14.36 -16.18 -11.77
N ALA A 206 15.59 -16.62 -11.53
CA ALA A 206 16.58 -15.84 -10.77
C ALA A 206 16.88 -14.50 -11.43
N GLY A 207 16.95 -14.46 -12.77
CA GLY A 207 17.17 -13.23 -13.54
C GLY A 207 16.12 -12.17 -13.24
N ALA A 208 14.84 -12.52 -13.24
CA ALA A 208 13.73 -11.62 -12.91
C ALA A 208 13.79 -11.13 -11.46
N ALA A 209 14.08 -12.02 -10.50
CA ALA A 209 14.24 -11.63 -9.11
C ALA A 209 15.41 -10.66 -8.89
N ILE A 210 16.57 -10.93 -9.53
CA ILE A 210 17.76 -10.07 -9.48
C ILE A 210 17.46 -8.70 -10.12
N ALA A 211 16.77 -8.67 -11.25
CA ALA A 211 16.36 -7.42 -11.91
C ALA A 211 15.50 -6.55 -10.98
N THR A 212 14.54 -7.16 -10.29
CA THR A 212 13.70 -6.49 -9.30
C THR A 212 14.53 -5.90 -8.15
N VAL A 213 15.43 -6.69 -7.57
CA VAL A 213 16.28 -6.23 -6.44
C VAL A 213 17.24 -5.11 -6.89
N LEU A 214 17.89 -5.26 -8.06
CA LEU A 214 18.82 -4.25 -8.55
C LEU A 214 18.11 -2.95 -8.92
N SER A 215 16.93 -3.01 -9.54
CA SER A 215 16.15 -1.80 -9.86
C SER A 215 15.72 -1.04 -8.60
N GLN A 216 15.32 -1.75 -7.55
CA GLN A 216 14.99 -1.17 -6.26
C GLN A 216 16.22 -0.56 -5.58
N LEU A 217 17.35 -1.26 -5.58
CA LEU A 217 18.62 -0.77 -5.00
C LEU A 217 19.12 0.49 -5.70
N ILE A 218 19.17 0.48 -7.04
CA ILE A 218 19.59 1.65 -7.83
C ILE A 218 18.65 2.83 -7.55
N SER A 219 17.35 2.59 -7.50
CA SER A 219 16.36 3.64 -7.22
C SER A 219 16.47 4.18 -5.79
N ALA A 220 16.75 3.35 -4.80
CA ALA A 220 17.05 3.79 -3.44
C ALA A 220 18.29 4.69 -3.43
N ILE A 221 19.40 4.26 -4.04
CA ILE A 221 20.64 5.05 -4.09
C ILE A 221 20.39 6.40 -4.79
N LEU A 222 19.67 6.41 -5.91
CA LEU A 222 19.36 7.64 -6.64
C LEU A 222 18.43 8.56 -5.84
N CYS A 223 17.41 8.01 -5.18
CA CYS A 223 16.50 8.75 -4.32
C CYS A 223 17.24 9.38 -3.13
N LEU A 224 18.08 8.61 -2.44
CA LEU A 224 18.91 9.10 -1.34
C LEU A 224 19.86 10.21 -1.81
N ALA A 225 20.54 10.02 -2.92
CA ALA A 225 21.44 11.02 -3.50
C ALA A 225 20.68 12.33 -3.87
N TYR A 226 19.48 12.21 -4.40
CA TYR A 226 18.61 13.35 -4.68
C TYR A 226 18.20 14.06 -3.38
N MET A 227 17.72 13.31 -2.39
CA MET A 227 17.31 13.83 -1.08
C MET A 227 18.45 14.59 -0.41
N ALA A 228 19.64 14.01 -0.33
CA ALA A 228 20.80 14.62 0.30
C ALA A 228 21.21 15.96 -0.38
N ARG A 229 21.05 16.07 -1.70
CA ARG A 229 21.44 17.26 -2.46
C ARG A 229 20.34 18.32 -2.52
N ARG A 230 19.06 17.92 -2.64
CA ARG A 230 17.95 18.80 -3.04
C ARG A 230 16.92 19.05 -1.94
N VAL A 231 16.93 18.28 -0.86
CA VAL A 231 15.96 18.38 0.25
C VAL A 231 16.68 18.79 1.54
N PRO A 232 16.76 20.10 1.85
CA PRO A 232 17.48 20.58 3.05
C PRO A 232 16.98 19.95 4.34
N GLN A 233 15.70 19.62 4.43
CA GLN A 233 15.05 19.05 5.61
C GLN A 233 15.60 17.66 6.01
N VAL A 234 16.17 16.91 5.05
CA VAL A 234 16.77 15.58 5.30
C VAL A 234 18.29 15.63 5.44
N ARG A 235 18.90 16.81 5.48
CA ARG A 235 20.33 16.94 5.78
C ARG A 235 20.55 16.67 7.27
N LEU A 236 20.93 15.45 7.57
CA LEU A 236 21.13 14.97 8.93
C LEU A 236 22.56 15.28 9.36
N ALA A 237 22.72 15.87 10.56
CA ALA A 237 24.01 16.02 11.22
C ALA A 237 24.39 14.71 11.93
N ARG A 238 25.65 14.51 12.28
CA ARG A 238 26.10 13.32 13.04
C ARG A 238 25.38 13.16 14.39
N SER A 239 24.97 14.27 15.00
CA SER A 239 24.17 14.30 16.23
C SER A 239 22.77 13.70 16.07
N ASP A 240 22.18 13.75 14.87
CA ASP A 240 20.82 13.26 14.60
C ASP A 240 20.75 11.73 14.54
N TRP A 241 21.90 11.07 14.26
CA TRP A 241 22.01 9.60 14.18
C TRP A 241 22.11 8.90 15.54
N LYS A 242 21.99 9.64 16.65
CA LYS A 242 21.91 9.03 17.98
C LYS A 242 20.57 8.31 18.12
N TRP A 243 20.65 7.05 18.58
CA TRP A 243 19.45 6.26 18.85
C TRP A 243 18.55 6.96 19.87
N ASP A 244 17.29 7.13 19.52
CA ASP A 244 16.26 7.68 20.39
C ASP A 244 15.14 6.64 20.59
N GLY A 245 15.15 6.00 21.77
CA GLY A 245 14.19 4.94 22.11
C GLY A 245 12.74 5.42 22.17
N ALA A 246 12.51 6.69 22.49
CA ALA A 246 11.16 7.27 22.50
C ALA A 246 10.64 7.43 21.07
N LEU A 247 11.46 7.96 20.16
CA LEU A 247 11.10 8.06 18.73
C LEU A 247 10.97 6.68 18.09
N ALA A 248 11.84 5.71 18.43
CA ALA A 248 11.69 4.34 17.97
C ALA A 248 10.33 3.73 18.40
N ALA A 249 9.96 3.94 19.66
CA ALA A 249 8.64 3.50 20.16
C ALA A 249 7.47 4.19 19.43
N GLU A 250 7.59 5.48 19.08
CA GLU A 250 6.59 6.18 18.27
C GLU A 250 6.48 5.57 16.86
N HIS A 251 7.60 5.31 16.20
CA HIS A 251 7.62 4.65 14.90
C HIS A 251 7.01 3.24 14.96
N LEU A 252 7.34 2.45 15.98
CA LEU A 252 6.76 1.12 16.16
C LEU A 252 5.25 1.16 16.44
N ARG A 253 4.79 2.13 17.24
CA ARG A 253 3.35 2.29 17.54
C ARG A 253 2.50 2.61 16.31
N THR A 254 3.08 3.25 15.30
CA THR A 254 2.37 3.54 14.06
C THR A 254 2.65 2.49 12.97
N GLY A 255 3.88 2.06 12.87
CA GLY A 255 4.35 1.14 11.85
C GLY A 255 3.85 -0.29 12.03
N VAL A 256 3.97 -0.83 13.25
CA VAL A 256 3.57 -2.23 13.52
C VAL A 256 2.09 -2.50 13.21
N PRO A 257 1.12 -1.68 13.65
CA PRO A 257 -0.27 -1.91 13.27
C PRO A 257 -0.52 -1.84 11.76
N MET A 258 0.19 -0.97 11.04
CA MET A 258 0.09 -0.85 9.59
C MET A 258 0.71 -2.06 8.87
N ALA A 259 1.83 -2.56 9.37
CA ALA A 259 2.45 -3.79 8.89
C ALA A 259 1.50 -4.99 9.05
N PHE A 260 0.95 -5.16 10.24
CA PHE A 260 -0.05 -6.21 10.50
C PHE A 260 -1.29 -6.06 9.61
N PHE A 261 -1.81 -4.85 9.44
CA PHE A 261 -2.94 -4.61 8.56
C PHE A 261 -2.67 -5.09 7.13
N SER A 262 -1.49 -4.79 6.57
CA SER A 262 -1.10 -5.25 5.23
C SER A 262 -1.07 -6.79 5.13
N SER A 263 -0.56 -7.46 6.15
CA SER A 263 -0.54 -8.93 6.20
C SER A 263 -1.92 -9.54 6.38
N LEU A 264 -2.78 -8.94 7.22
CA LEU A 264 -4.16 -9.38 7.41
C LEU A 264 -4.98 -9.29 6.13
N LEU A 265 -4.75 -8.24 5.31
CA LEU A 265 -5.38 -8.14 3.99
C LEU A 265 -4.99 -9.31 3.07
N ALA A 266 -3.70 -9.66 3.02
CA ALA A 266 -3.23 -10.79 2.21
C ALA A 266 -3.90 -12.10 2.65
N ILE A 267 -3.98 -12.37 3.97
CA ILE A 267 -4.67 -13.54 4.52
C ILE A 267 -6.16 -13.53 4.15
N SER A 268 -6.80 -12.36 4.23
CA SER A 268 -8.21 -12.21 3.87
C SER A 268 -8.48 -12.59 2.41
N PHE A 269 -7.58 -12.20 1.49
CA PHE A 269 -7.70 -12.60 0.08
C PHE A 269 -7.42 -14.08 -0.16
N LEU A 270 -6.53 -14.73 0.62
CA LEU A 270 -6.30 -16.17 0.52
C LEU A 270 -7.55 -16.99 0.89
N ILE A 271 -8.33 -16.56 1.88
CA ILE A 271 -9.63 -17.20 2.22
C ILE A 271 -10.59 -17.16 1.03
N LEU A 272 -10.69 -16.00 0.38
CA LEU A 272 -11.53 -15.83 -0.79
C LEU A 272 -11.06 -16.70 -1.97
N GLN A 273 -9.75 -16.73 -2.22
CA GLN A 273 -9.14 -17.52 -3.30
C GLN A 273 -9.38 -19.03 -3.10
N SER A 274 -9.28 -19.51 -1.86
CA SER A 274 -9.55 -20.91 -1.54
C SER A 274 -10.99 -21.31 -1.88
N ALA A 275 -11.97 -20.47 -1.53
CA ALA A 275 -13.36 -20.72 -1.89
C ALA A 275 -13.60 -20.62 -3.42
N LEU A 276 -12.97 -19.66 -4.08
CA LEU A 276 -13.05 -19.48 -5.53
C LEU A 276 -12.56 -20.73 -6.27
N ASN A 277 -11.43 -21.30 -5.83
CA ASN A 277 -10.86 -22.50 -6.43
C ASN A 277 -11.79 -23.71 -6.38
N SER A 278 -12.69 -23.78 -5.37
CA SER A 278 -13.68 -24.84 -5.26
C SER A 278 -14.85 -24.73 -6.23
N LEU A 279 -15.04 -23.59 -6.89
CA LEU A 279 -16.15 -23.35 -7.84
C LEU A 279 -15.81 -23.81 -9.26
N GLY A 280 -14.53 -24.04 -9.56
CA GLY A 280 -14.07 -24.49 -10.88
C GLY A 280 -13.39 -23.39 -11.71
N SER A 281 -12.72 -23.83 -12.79
CA SER A 281 -11.83 -22.98 -13.58
C SER A 281 -12.54 -21.83 -14.30
N ALA A 282 -13.77 -22.02 -14.76
CA ALA A 282 -14.55 -20.98 -15.42
C ALA A 282 -14.85 -19.80 -14.47
N ASP A 283 -15.25 -20.10 -13.22
CA ASP A 283 -15.53 -19.10 -12.21
C ASP A 283 -14.23 -18.39 -11.75
N VAL A 284 -13.12 -19.13 -11.65
CA VAL A 284 -11.80 -18.54 -11.40
C VAL A 284 -11.42 -17.55 -12.49
N ALA A 285 -11.62 -17.90 -13.76
CA ALA A 285 -11.35 -17.03 -14.89
C ALA A 285 -12.24 -15.78 -14.88
N ALA A 286 -13.54 -15.94 -14.63
CA ALA A 286 -14.51 -14.85 -14.52
C ALA A 286 -14.12 -13.86 -13.41
N TYR A 287 -13.82 -14.36 -12.21
CA TYR A 287 -13.37 -13.54 -11.07
C TYR A 287 -12.04 -12.83 -11.38
N THR A 288 -11.07 -13.56 -11.93
CA THR A 288 -9.73 -13.02 -12.23
C THR A 288 -9.81 -11.83 -13.18
N ALA A 289 -10.62 -11.93 -14.25
CA ALA A 289 -10.82 -10.84 -15.19
C ALA A 289 -11.57 -9.66 -14.54
N ALA A 290 -12.68 -9.92 -13.84
CA ALA A 290 -13.51 -8.89 -13.25
C ALA A 290 -12.83 -8.15 -12.10
N SER A 291 -12.07 -8.84 -11.25
CA SER A 291 -11.34 -8.27 -10.11
C SER A 291 -10.19 -7.34 -10.50
N LYS A 292 -9.76 -7.33 -11.78
CA LYS A 292 -8.82 -6.30 -12.27
C LYS A 292 -9.41 -4.90 -12.14
N MET A 293 -10.73 -4.76 -12.31
CA MET A 293 -11.41 -3.49 -12.07
C MET A 293 -11.34 -3.08 -10.59
N ASP A 294 -11.59 -4.02 -9.67
CA ASP A 294 -11.45 -3.76 -8.24
C ASP A 294 -10.01 -3.31 -7.88
N THR A 295 -9.01 -3.96 -8.47
CA THR A 295 -7.59 -3.61 -8.27
C THR A 295 -7.31 -2.15 -8.67
N LEU A 296 -7.83 -1.70 -9.82
CA LEU A 296 -7.70 -0.30 -10.24
C LEU A 296 -8.35 0.66 -9.24
N VAL A 297 -9.55 0.33 -8.76
CA VAL A 297 -10.26 1.14 -7.75
C VAL A 297 -9.47 1.20 -6.44
N TYR A 298 -8.94 0.06 -5.97
CA TYR A 298 -8.09 0.02 -4.77
C TYR A 298 -6.86 0.92 -4.90
N GLN A 299 -6.19 0.94 -6.05
CA GLN A 299 -5.01 1.77 -6.28
C GLN A 299 -5.34 3.27 -6.25
N VAL A 300 -6.48 3.64 -6.82
CA VAL A 300 -6.97 5.03 -6.76
C VAL A 300 -7.30 5.42 -5.33
N MET A 301 -8.04 4.58 -4.59
CA MET A 301 -8.41 4.86 -3.20
C MET A 301 -7.19 4.88 -2.27
N ALA A 302 -6.19 4.04 -2.48
CA ALA A 302 -4.94 4.06 -1.73
C ALA A 302 -4.17 5.38 -1.91
N ALA A 303 -4.19 5.97 -3.09
CA ALA A 303 -3.59 7.27 -3.34
C ALA A 303 -4.28 8.39 -2.54
N PHE A 304 -5.63 8.44 -2.55
CA PHE A 304 -6.40 9.37 -1.72
C PHE A 304 -6.20 9.11 -0.23
N GLY A 305 -6.17 7.85 0.19
CA GLY A 305 -5.89 7.47 1.57
C GLY A 305 -4.54 8.01 2.04
N THR A 306 -3.48 7.79 1.27
CA THR A 306 -2.14 8.31 1.58
C THR A 306 -2.14 9.83 1.66
N ALA A 307 -2.84 10.50 0.74
CA ALA A 307 -2.95 11.97 0.75
C ALA A 307 -3.65 12.48 2.01
N VAL A 308 -4.76 11.87 2.39
CA VAL A 308 -5.50 12.24 3.62
C VAL A 308 -4.69 11.94 4.87
N SER A 309 -3.97 10.83 4.92
CA SER A 309 -3.12 10.49 6.06
C SER A 309 -2.02 11.52 6.28
N THR A 310 -1.29 11.88 5.20
CA THR A 310 -0.24 12.90 5.26
C THR A 310 -0.82 14.27 5.62
N PHE A 311 -1.95 14.65 5.00
CA PHE A 311 -2.66 15.90 5.31
C PHE A 311 -3.08 15.95 6.77
N ALA A 312 -3.69 14.88 7.29
CA ALA A 312 -4.12 14.80 8.67
C ALA A 312 -2.92 14.84 9.64
N ALA A 313 -1.81 14.14 9.33
CA ALA A 313 -0.63 14.12 10.18
C ALA A 313 0.05 15.49 10.30
N GLN A 314 0.23 16.22 9.17
CA GLN A 314 0.79 17.56 9.19
C GLN A 314 -0.11 18.55 9.94
N ASN A 315 -1.44 18.51 9.66
CA ASN A 315 -2.39 19.39 10.33
C ASN A 315 -2.59 19.04 11.82
N TYR A 316 -2.41 17.77 12.21
CA TYR A 316 -2.38 17.38 13.60
C TYR A 316 -1.13 17.93 14.29
N GLY A 317 0.04 17.86 13.64
CA GLY A 317 1.27 18.47 14.13
C GLY A 317 1.16 19.97 14.34
N SER A 318 0.48 20.70 13.45
CA SER A 318 0.22 22.15 13.58
C SER A 318 -0.92 22.50 14.54
N GLY A 319 -1.60 21.53 15.16
CA GLY A 319 -2.74 21.77 16.05
C GLY A 319 -4.06 22.10 15.34
N SER A 320 -4.13 21.96 14.01
CA SER A 320 -5.26 22.43 13.18
C SER A 320 -6.37 21.38 12.99
N ILE A 321 -7.03 20.93 14.07
CA ILE A 321 -8.08 19.89 14.00
C ILE A 321 -9.27 20.29 13.11
N GLY A 322 -9.69 21.54 13.14
CA GLY A 322 -10.77 22.02 12.26
C GLY A 322 -10.45 21.81 10.79
N ARG A 323 -9.18 22.04 10.39
CA ARG A 323 -8.70 21.82 9.04
C ARG A 323 -8.67 20.32 8.67
N ILE A 324 -8.37 19.43 9.63
CA ILE A 324 -8.44 17.97 9.40
C ILE A 324 -9.90 17.56 9.11
N ARG A 325 -10.88 18.00 9.93
CA ARG A 325 -12.30 17.70 9.71
C ARG A 325 -12.80 18.17 8.35
N GLU A 326 -12.43 19.40 7.96
CA GLU A 326 -12.77 19.94 6.65
C GLU A 326 -12.08 19.17 5.51
N GLY A 327 -10.81 18.79 5.68
CA GLY A 327 -10.05 17.97 4.73
C GLY A 327 -10.70 16.60 4.49
N VAL A 328 -11.09 15.93 5.56
CA VAL A 328 -11.82 14.65 5.49
C VAL A 328 -13.14 14.83 4.74
N ARG A 329 -13.95 15.86 5.08
CA ARG A 329 -15.23 16.14 4.41
C ARG A 329 -15.04 16.38 2.91
N ARG A 330 -14.08 17.23 2.52
CA ARG A 330 -13.83 17.56 1.11
C ARG A 330 -13.25 16.37 0.35
N CYS A 331 -12.31 15.64 0.94
CA CYS A 331 -11.76 14.44 0.31
C CYS A 331 -12.83 13.36 0.14
N THR A 332 -13.72 13.18 1.11
CA THR A 332 -14.90 12.29 0.96
C THR A 332 -15.75 12.71 -0.24
N GLY A 333 -16.04 13.98 -0.43
CA GLY A 333 -16.78 14.45 -1.61
C GLY A 333 -16.06 14.12 -2.93
N ILE A 334 -14.74 14.30 -2.97
CA ILE A 334 -13.93 13.96 -4.15
C ILE A 334 -13.96 12.45 -4.42
N THR A 335 -13.72 11.63 -3.38
CA THR A 335 -13.69 10.16 -3.55
C THR A 335 -15.06 9.59 -3.92
N VAL A 336 -16.15 10.16 -3.40
CA VAL A 336 -17.52 9.80 -3.82
C VAL A 336 -17.73 10.08 -5.32
N ALA A 337 -17.33 11.26 -5.80
CA ALA A 337 -17.45 11.60 -7.22
C ALA A 337 -16.59 10.67 -8.10
N VAL A 338 -15.37 10.36 -7.68
CA VAL A 338 -14.48 9.42 -8.39
C VAL A 338 -15.07 8.01 -8.40
N CYS A 339 -15.54 7.52 -7.25
CA CYS A 339 -16.17 6.19 -7.16
C CYS A 339 -17.45 6.11 -7.99
N ALA A 340 -18.28 7.17 -8.01
CA ALA A 340 -19.47 7.23 -8.86
C ALA A 340 -19.10 7.15 -10.36
N GLY A 341 -18.02 7.85 -10.76
CA GLY A 341 -17.49 7.75 -12.13
C GLY A 341 -16.98 6.35 -12.47
N LEU A 342 -16.25 5.70 -11.56
CA LEU A 342 -15.76 4.33 -11.73
C LEU A 342 -16.91 3.32 -11.76
N THR A 343 -17.94 3.52 -10.93
CA THR A 343 -19.19 2.73 -10.98
C THR A 343 -19.87 2.88 -12.31
N ALA A 344 -20.08 4.12 -12.78
CA ALA A 344 -20.69 4.38 -14.09
C ALA A 344 -19.89 3.72 -15.22
N PHE A 345 -18.56 3.81 -15.18
CA PHE A 345 -17.68 3.12 -16.12
C PHE A 345 -17.89 1.59 -16.10
N ALA A 346 -17.87 0.97 -14.91
CA ALA A 346 -18.09 -0.47 -14.78
C ALA A 346 -19.47 -0.91 -15.26
N GLN A 347 -20.52 -0.11 -15.01
CA GLN A 347 -21.89 -0.41 -15.45
C GLN A 347 -22.07 -0.27 -16.98
N LEU A 348 -21.51 0.79 -17.57
CA LEU A 348 -21.71 1.12 -18.99
C LEU A 348 -20.71 0.40 -19.91
N PHE A 349 -19.43 0.36 -19.50
CA PHE A 349 -18.33 -0.16 -20.32
C PHE A 349 -17.75 -1.48 -19.79
N GLY A 350 -18.35 -2.09 -18.78
CA GLY A 350 -17.85 -3.29 -18.15
C GLY A 350 -17.70 -4.47 -19.11
N ARG A 351 -18.63 -4.63 -20.08
CA ARG A 351 -18.50 -5.66 -21.11
C ARG A 351 -17.24 -5.45 -21.97
N PHE A 352 -16.99 -4.21 -22.39
CA PHE A 352 -15.78 -3.90 -23.14
C PHE A 352 -14.52 -4.17 -22.32
N PHE A 353 -14.53 -3.81 -21.03
CA PHE A 353 -13.44 -4.09 -20.12
C PHE A 353 -13.18 -5.61 -19.96
N MET A 354 -14.24 -6.41 -19.81
CA MET A 354 -14.11 -7.88 -19.71
C MET A 354 -13.56 -8.50 -21.00
N LEU A 355 -13.94 -8.00 -22.18
CA LEU A 355 -13.46 -8.47 -23.48
C LEU A 355 -11.95 -8.21 -23.71
N LEU A 356 -11.28 -7.42 -22.86
CA LEU A 356 -9.81 -7.31 -22.87
C LEU A 356 -9.12 -8.56 -22.33
N PHE A 357 -9.83 -9.40 -21.56
CA PHE A 357 -9.27 -10.55 -20.83
C PHE A 357 -9.92 -11.88 -21.22
N VAL A 358 -11.17 -11.85 -21.71
CA VAL A 358 -11.96 -13.04 -22.00
C VAL A 358 -12.46 -12.95 -23.45
N GLY A 359 -12.36 -14.06 -24.18
CA GLY A 359 -12.85 -14.12 -25.55
C GLY A 359 -14.37 -13.94 -25.65
N PRO A 360 -14.89 -13.42 -26.78
CA PRO A 360 -16.32 -13.26 -26.98
C PRO A 360 -17.06 -14.59 -27.06
N GLU A 361 -16.36 -15.69 -27.35
CA GLU A 361 -16.86 -17.07 -27.39
C GLU A 361 -17.17 -17.62 -25.98
N ASP A 362 -16.53 -17.12 -24.93
CA ASP A 362 -16.68 -17.58 -23.56
C ASP A 362 -17.84 -16.85 -22.85
N ALA A 363 -19.07 -16.96 -23.43
CA ALA A 363 -20.24 -16.22 -22.97
C ALA A 363 -20.59 -16.45 -21.49
N GLY A 364 -20.34 -17.67 -20.95
CA GLY A 364 -20.57 -18.00 -19.55
C GLY A 364 -19.64 -17.25 -18.61
N ILE A 365 -18.33 -17.24 -18.91
CA ILE A 365 -17.30 -16.51 -18.17
C ILE A 365 -17.59 -15.02 -18.20
N LEU A 366 -17.96 -14.50 -19.37
CA LEU A 366 -18.30 -13.10 -19.56
C LEU A 366 -19.52 -12.71 -18.71
N ALA A 367 -20.57 -13.55 -18.69
CA ALA A 367 -21.79 -13.29 -17.92
C ALA A 367 -21.50 -13.27 -16.40
N SER A 368 -20.77 -14.27 -15.88
CA SER A 368 -20.38 -14.35 -14.46
C SER A 368 -19.51 -13.17 -14.05
N GLY A 369 -18.50 -12.83 -14.85
CA GLY A 369 -17.63 -11.67 -14.58
C GLY A 369 -18.36 -10.33 -14.62
N MET A 370 -19.30 -10.16 -15.56
CA MET A 370 -20.16 -8.98 -15.62
C MET A 370 -21.09 -8.87 -14.41
N MET A 371 -21.69 -9.98 -13.97
CA MET A 371 -22.53 -10.02 -12.77
C MET A 371 -21.70 -9.59 -11.54
N TYR A 372 -20.51 -10.18 -11.34
CA TYR A 372 -19.59 -9.81 -10.27
C TYR A 372 -19.29 -8.30 -10.32
N MET A 373 -18.78 -7.79 -11.45
CA MET A 373 -18.33 -6.41 -11.59
C MET A 373 -19.48 -5.40 -11.40
N ARG A 374 -20.67 -5.69 -11.91
CA ARG A 374 -21.85 -4.84 -11.72
C ARG A 374 -22.30 -4.79 -10.27
N THR A 375 -22.28 -5.92 -9.58
CA THR A 375 -22.66 -6.00 -8.16
C THR A 375 -21.68 -5.28 -7.27
N THR A 376 -20.37 -5.54 -7.44
CA THR A 376 -19.32 -4.94 -6.58
C THR A 376 -19.19 -3.43 -6.81
N SER A 377 -19.30 -2.97 -8.06
CA SER A 377 -19.06 -1.56 -8.39
C SER A 377 -20.06 -0.60 -7.75
N VAL A 378 -21.28 -1.01 -7.47
CA VAL A 378 -22.30 -0.19 -6.78
C VAL A 378 -21.79 0.26 -5.39
N LEU A 379 -20.97 -0.56 -4.76
CA LEU A 379 -20.44 -0.30 -3.40
C LEU A 379 -19.03 0.32 -3.38
N TYR A 380 -18.46 0.72 -4.52
CA TYR A 380 -17.19 1.47 -4.55
C TYR A 380 -17.23 2.77 -3.75
N VAL A 381 -18.40 3.42 -3.66
CA VAL A 381 -18.58 4.60 -2.82
C VAL A 381 -18.30 4.28 -1.35
N VAL A 382 -18.75 3.11 -0.86
CA VAL A 382 -18.49 2.65 0.52
C VAL A 382 -17.00 2.43 0.75
N LEU A 383 -16.29 1.84 -0.25
CA LEU A 383 -14.83 1.70 -0.22
C LEU A 383 -14.14 3.06 -0.12
N GLY A 384 -14.60 4.06 -0.89
CA GLY A 384 -14.10 5.43 -0.83
C GLY A 384 -14.22 6.04 0.57
N PHE A 385 -15.38 5.93 1.20
CA PHE A 385 -15.60 6.34 2.60
C PHE A 385 -14.64 5.64 3.56
N ASN A 386 -14.51 4.33 3.44
CA ASN A 386 -13.62 3.53 4.28
C ASN A 386 -12.19 4.05 4.22
N TYR A 387 -11.64 4.24 3.01
CA TYR A 387 -10.26 4.71 2.84
C TYR A 387 -10.04 6.09 3.45
N VAL A 388 -10.93 7.05 3.19
CA VAL A 388 -10.77 8.42 3.71
C VAL A 388 -10.80 8.44 5.23
N ILE A 389 -11.78 7.80 5.87
CA ILE A 389 -11.93 7.81 7.33
C ILE A 389 -10.79 7.06 8.00
N ARG A 390 -10.46 5.86 7.51
CA ARG A 390 -9.39 5.02 8.03
C ARG A 390 -8.04 5.72 7.98
N PHE A 391 -7.69 6.28 6.84
CA PHE A 391 -6.40 6.95 6.66
C PHE A 391 -6.32 8.30 7.39
N ALA A 392 -7.44 9.00 7.59
CA ALA A 392 -7.48 10.16 8.48
C ALA A 392 -7.14 9.78 9.93
N LEU A 393 -7.69 8.68 10.44
CA LEU A 393 -7.39 8.15 11.77
C LEU A 393 -5.91 7.74 11.90
N ILE A 394 -5.33 7.14 10.86
CA ILE A 394 -3.89 6.85 10.81
C ILE A 394 -3.09 8.15 10.93
N GLY A 395 -3.44 9.18 10.17
CA GLY A 395 -2.76 10.46 10.16
C GLY A 395 -2.75 11.17 11.52
N VAL A 396 -3.84 11.05 12.31
CA VAL A 396 -3.87 11.56 13.69
C VAL A 396 -3.26 10.58 14.71
N GLY A 397 -2.59 9.52 14.25
CA GLY A 397 -1.86 8.58 15.10
C GLY A 397 -2.68 7.47 15.74
N LYS A 398 -3.92 7.24 15.29
CA LYS A 398 -4.78 6.15 15.76
C LYS A 398 -4.61 4.88 14.90
N SER A 399 -3.36 4.48 14.67
CA SER A 399 -2.98 3.39 13.75
C SER A 399 -3.37 1.97 14.20
N ALA A 400 -3.82 1.79 15.43
CA ALA A 400 -4.41 0.52 15.88
C ALA A 400 -5.78 0.23 15.24
N ILE A 401 -6.50 1.25 14.76
CA ILE A 401 -7.80 1.07 14.09
C ILE A 401 -7.66 0.26 12.79
N PRO A 402 -6.71 0.52 11.88
CA PRO A 402 -6.49 -0.33 10.72
C PRO A 402 -6.29 -1.81 11.03
N MET A 403 -5.62 -2.14 12.13
CA MET A 403 -5.46 -3.55 12.55
C MET A 403 -6.81 -4.18 12.92
N LEU A 404 -7.66 -3.46 13.68
CA LEU A 404 -9.01 -3.92 14.01
C LEU A 404 -9.88 -4.07 12.75
N VAL A 405 -9.74 -3.13 11.81
CA VAL A 405 -10.40 -3.21 10.49
C VAL A 405 -9.95 -4.45 9.74
N GLY A 406 -8.65 -4.75 9.68
CA GLY A 406 -8.12 -5.94 9.03
C GLY A 406 -8.69 -7.24 9.64
N LEU A 407 -8.78 -7.32 10.96
CA LEU A 407 -9.42 -8.45 11.66
C LEU A 407 -10.91 -8.56 11.32
N SER A 408 -11.64 -7.44 11.27
CA SER A 408 -13.05 -7.45 10.86
C SER A 408 -13.24 -7.87 9.40
N GLU A 409 -12.32 -7.51 8.51
CA GLU A 409 -12.34 -7.91 7.11
C GLU A 409 -12.13 -9.42 6.95
N ILE A 410 -11.20 -10.02 7.71
CA ILE A 410 -10.99 -11.48 7.72
C ILE A 410 -12.27 -12.18 8.21
N ALA A 411 -12.82 -11.76 9.36
CA ALA A 411 -14.01 -12.37 9.94
C ALA A 411 -15.22 -12.25 8.98
N THR A 412 -15.43 -11.07 8.41
CA THR A 412 -16.54 -10.83 7.46
C THR A 412 -16.36 -11.67 6.20
N ARG A 413 -15.15 -11.71 5.64
CA ARG A 413 -14.87 -12.49 4.43
C ARG A 413 -15.06 -13.97 4.66
N ALA A 414 -14.56 -14.51 5.78
CA ALA A 414 -14.78 -15.90 6.15
C ALA A 414 -16.28 -16.20 6.33
N ALA A 415 -17.03 -15.33 7.01
CA ALA A 415 -18.47 -15.48 7.21
C ALA A 415 -19.24 -15.47 5.87
N VAL A 416 -18.96 -14.49 5.00
CA VAL A 416 -19.62 -14.38 3.68
C VAL A 416 -19.25 -15.56 2.79
N THR A 417 -17.98 -15.97 2.80
CA THR A 417 -17.53 -17.16 2.07
C THR A 417 -18.32 -18.39 2.52
N TYR A 418 -18.37 -18.63 3.83
CA TYR A 418 -19.09 -19.80 4.36
C TYR A 418 -20.61 -19.73 4.14
N LEU A 419 -21.22 -18.55 4.35
CA LEU A 419 -22.68 -18.41 4.30
C LEU A 419 -23.23 -18.26 2.87
N LEU A 420 -22.49 -17.63 1.96
CA LEU A 420 -22.98 -17.31 0.63
C LEU A 420 -22.27 -18.12 -0.46
N VAL A 421 -20.92 -18.14 -0.49
CA VAL A 421 -20.20 -18.78 -1.60
C VAL A 421 -20.50 -20.27 -1.66
N TYR A 422 -20.47 -20.97 -0.54
CA TYR A 422 -20.80 -22.41 -0.50
C TYR A 422 -22.30 -22.72 -0.70
N ARG A 423 -23.21 -21.73 -0.60
CA ARG A 423 -24.65 -21.93 -0.78
C ARG A 423 -25.17 -21.52 -2.17
N ILE A 424 -24.68 -20.40 -2.70
CA ILE A 424 -25.15 -19.80 -3.95
C ILE A 424 -24.05 -19.68 -5.00
N GLY A 425 -22.89 -20.34 -4.76
CA GLY A 425 -21.80 -20.39 -5.73
C GLY A 425 -21.17 -19.03 -6.04
N PHE A 426 -20.83 -18.83 -7.31
CA PHE A 426 -20.15 -17.63 -7.79
C PHE A 426 -20.87 -16.32 -7.49
N ALA A 427 -22.20 -16.32 -7.45
CA ALA A 427 -22.98 -15.15 -7.05
C ALA A 427 -22.62 -14.66 -5.63
N GLY A 428 -22.28 -15.58 -4.71
CA GLY A 428 -21.81 -15.26 -3.36
C GLY A 428 -20.48 -14.52 -3.34
N MET A 429 -19.60 -14.75 -4.33
CA MET A 429 -18.32 -14.08 -4.47
C MET A 429 -18.49 -12.56 -4.64
N ALA A 430 -19.51 -12.13 -5.35
CA ALA A 430 -19.78 -10.72 -5.62
C ALA A 430 -20.09 -9.90 -4.34
N PHE A 431 -20.45 -10.56 -3.23
CA PHE A 431 -20.75 -9.91 -1.96
C PHE A 431 -19.58 -9.95 -0.97
N ALA A 432 -18.55 -10.75 -1.20
CA ALA A 432 -17.46 -10.95 -0.25
C ALA A 432 -16.66 -9.64 0.02
N SER A 433 -16.20 -8.96 -1.02
CA SER A 433 -15.50 -7.68 -0.87
C SER A 433 -16.43 -6.53 -0.42
N PRO A 434 -17.63 -6.33 -1.00
CA PRO A 434 -18.58 -5.33 -0.54
C PRO A 434 -18.97 -5.45 0.93
N ALA A 435 -19.21 -6.65 1.44
CA ALA A 435 -19.51 -6.87 2.85
C ALA A 435 -18.35 -6.42 3.77
N CYS A 436 -17.09 -6.72 3.38
CA CYS A 436 -15.91 -6.23 4.08
C CYS A 436 -15.86 -4.69 4.09
N TRP A 437 -16.16 -4.04 2.97
CA TRP A 437 -16.16 -2.58 2.89
C TRP A 437 -17.23 -1.95 3.80
N VAL A 438 -18.43 -2.54 3.84
CA VAL A 438 -19.53 -2.07 4.71
C VAL A 438 -19.14 -2.23 6.18
N THR A 439 -18.73 -3.42 6.62
CA THR A 439 -18.35 -3.66 8.02
C THR A 439 -17.17 -2.79 8.46
N SER A 440 -16.15 -2.67 7.62
CA SER A 440 -14.99 -1.80 7.86
C SER A 440 -15.38 -0.33 7.94
N THR A 441 -16.30 0.14 7.08
CA THR A 441 -16.76 1.53 7.08
C THR A 441 -17.57 1.83 8.33
N ILE A 442 -18.45 0.93 8.75
CA ILE A 442 -19.21 1.06 10.00
C ILE A 442 -18.24 1.16 11.18
N LEU A 443 -17.28 0.24 11.28
CA LEU A 443 -16.29 0.23 12.36
C LEU A 443 -15.46 1.54 12.38
N CYS A 444 -14.95 1.97 11.24
CA CYS A 444 -14.22 3.23 11.13
C CYS A 444 -15.10 4.44 11.51
N GLY A 445 -16.36 4.47 11.06
CA GLY A 445 -17.31 5.53 11.34
C GLY A 445 -17.63 5.65 12.83
N LEU A 446 -17.87 4.54 13.50
CA LEU A 446 -18.09 4.48 14.95
C LEU A 446 -16.88 4.97 15.73
N CYS A 447 -15.66 4.65 15.28
CA CYS A 447 -14.42 5.09 15.92
C CYS A 447 -14.07 6.55 15.61
N TYR A 448 -14.53 7.12 14.50
CA TYR A 448 -14.07 8.42 14.01
C TYR A 448 -14.34 9.56 14.99
N ALA A 449 -15.57 9.75 15.42
CA ALA A 449 -15.95 10.88 16.28
C ALA A 449 -15.29 10.83 17.68
N PRO A 450 -15.29 9.69 18.40
CA PRO A 450 -14.57 9.57 19.68
C PRO A 450 -13.07 9.79 19.54
N MET A 451 -12.44 9.23 18.49
CA MET A 451 -11.01 9.34 18.29
C MET A 451 -10.57 10.75 17.91
N MET A 452 -11.38 11.47 17.12
CA MET A 452 -11.11 12.87 16.77
C MET A 452 -11.27 13.79 17.98
N ARG A 453 -12.24 13.54 18.88
CA ARG A 453 -12.36 14.25 20.15
C ARG A 453 -11.14 13.99 21.04
N SER A 454 -10.77 12.73 21.24
CA SER A 454 -9.55 12.36 22.00
C SER A 454 -8.29 13.01 21.42
N ALA A 455 -8.17 13.13 20.11
CA ALA A 455 -7.06 13.83 19.47
C ALA A 455 -7.07 15.34 19.78
N GLU A 456 -8.25 15.97 19.77
CA GLU A 456 -8.44 17.38 20.12
C GLU A 456 -8.12 17.67 21.58
N ASP A 457 -8.62 16.85 22.51
CA ASP A 457 -8.39 17.00 23.95
C ASP A 457 -6.91 16.93 24.30
N ARG A 458 -6.16 16.07 23.61
CA ARG A 458 -4.70 15.98 23.79
C ARG A 458 -3.97 17.21 23.32
N LEU A 459 -4.36 17.78 22.18
CA LEU A 459 -3.76 19.01 21.70
C LEU A 459 -4.05 20.21 22.63
N ARG A 460 -5.15 20.17 23.35
CA ARG A 460 -5.47 21.18 24.37
C ARG A 460 -4.67 20.98 25.66
N ALA A 461 -4.37 19.72 26.01
CA ALA A 461 -3.67 19.36 27.25
C ALA A 461 -2.15 19.50 27.18
N ALA A 462 -1.56 19.39 25.98
CA ALA A 462 -0.10 19.44 25.77
C ALA A 462 0.25 20.04 24.40
N PRO A 463 1.44 20.66 24.25
CA PRO A 463 1.94 21.11 22.94
C PRO A 463 1.90 19.97 21.92
N ALA A 464 1.48 20.28 20.69
CA ALA A 464 1.18 19.29 19.63
C ALA A 464 2.28 18.25 19.38
N ALA A 465 3.55 18.59 19.60
CA ALA A 465 4.70 17.71 19.44
C ALA A 465 4.81 16.59 20.50
N SER A 466 4.22 16.77 21.70
CA SER A 466 4.29 15.81 22.83
C SER A 466 3.02 14.97 23.01
N ALA A 467 1.95 15.26 22.28
CA ALA A 467 0.60 14.72 22.46
C ALA A 467 0.35 13.40 21.69
N TRP A 468 1.20 12.37 21.87
CA TRP A 468 1.01 11.10 21.15
C TRP A 468 0.08 10.12 21.88
N PRO A 469 -0.89 9.49 21.20
CA PRO A 469 -1.80 8.52 21.80
C PRO A 469 -1.09 7.17 22.10
N GLY A 470 -1.15 6.71 23.33
CA GLY A 470 -0.63 5.41 23.74
C GLY A 470 -1.58 4.24 23.43
N PHE A 471 -1.03 3.03 23.28
CA PHE A 471 -1.77 1.77 23.07
C PHE A 471 -2.79 1.46 24.18
N ARG A 472 -2.59 1.99 25.40
CA ARG A 472 -3.50 1.83 26.57
C ARG A 472 -4.91 2.37 26.32
N GLU A 473 -5.10 3.35 25.44
CA GLU A 473 -6.42 3.92 25.17
C GLU A 473 -7.29 3.07 24.26
N VAL A 474 -6.69 2.31 23.35
CA VAL A 474 -7.44 1.36 22.52
C VAL A 474 -8.03 0.28 23.41
N ILE A 475 -7.26 -0.18 24.42
CA ILE A 475 -7.72 -1.17 25.42
C ILE A 475 -8.77 -0.56 26.36
N ALA A 476 -8.63 0.72 26.73
CA ALA A 476 -9.61 1.41 27.60
C ALA A 476 -10.96 1.61 26.91
N LEU A 477 -10.96 1.90 25.60
CA LEU A 477 -12.20 1.96 24.81
C LEU A 477 -12.87 0.58 24.69
N TRP A 478 -12.08 -0.48 24.54
CA TRP A 478 -12.62 -1.85 24.50
C TRP A 478 -13.27 -2.25 25.83
N LYS A 479 -12.70 -1.82 26.96
CA LYS A 479 -13.28 -2.03 28.31
C LYS A 479 -14.53 -1.18 28.57
N GLY A 480 -14.68 -0.03 27.91
CA GLY A 480 -15.88 0.82 28.01
C GLY A 480 -17.07 0.34 27.17
N TRP A 481 -16.88 -0.62 26.28
CA TRP A 481 -17.94 -1.23 25.46
C TRP A 481 -18.44 -2.56 26.04
N SER A 482 -17.85 -3.03 27.14
CA SER A 482 -18.25 -4.26 27.85
C SER A 482 -19.16 -3.97 29.07
N LEU A 483 -19.77 -2.81 29.15
CA LEU A 483 -20.87 -2.42 30.03
C LEU A 483 -22.03 -1.92 29.12
#